data_6a8d36e60c6a98dac627c5cec83d72a8
#
_entry.id   6a8d36e60c6a98dac627c5cec83d72a8
#
_cell.length_a   1.000
_cell.length_b   1.000
_cell.length_c   1.000
_cell.angle_alpha   90.00
_cell.angle_beta   90.00
_cell.angle_gamma   90.00
#
_symmetry.space_group_name_H-M   'P 1'
#
loop_
_entity.id
_entity.type
_entity.pdbx_description
1 polymer ?
#
loop_
_entity_poly.entity_id
_entity_poly.type
_entity_poly.pdbx_seq_one_letter_code
_entity_poly.pdbx_strand_id
1 'polypeptide(L)'
;MAGVTGVGVDREVGGMLGREARTQYAAMARMRWLMFRNGLRSIHGLLDLGATGITWMFYSLFGLALGVGLCAAAYSFASRTSWQYLPILFWVVSFLWLMLPIAVASFQEQSDLGTLLRFPVRFESYFLLNLISGLMEPSTFVGVLCCLGVWLGIVIARPDLYLWATLGLSLFAVFCILLVRAVFAWIDRWLAQRKTREILGAVCMVLMVSLLVINSVWNQKRHEGSKSYREEAAPVREAMAKYAPLLKTANKVQQWLPPGLSARTLQQVTEQKPLAGFASLSMLGLWVVLAGSALAGRLKAQYRGQNLSWASSRDKPIERGGGWTLNGSGPFAAIVEKELRSLLRTVPLLWAMSVPVLFVLVVAGVFPHSSSNDMNSFPYAFPLCVAYALLGFTGLFYNNLGAEGAGIQLLFLSPTPIRTVFLAKNLLHSVLFVLVGFAAGLLSCLRLGVPPFVVLADTGAWLVFALPCNLAAGIIFSLTTPYRINPGRITRPAGAQATTLPAALIQLGLLGVGLLVFWLCWSLKSRWLPVPIFLALAVGAFFVWMRVLHYSDDNANQRKDSLIATLMKTA
;
A
#
# COMPACT_ATOMS: atom_id res chain seq x y z
N MET A 1 -24.65 7.66 56.12
CA MET A 1 -25.59 6.66 55.58
C MET A 1 -26.54 7.37 54.64
N ALA A 2 -26.32 7.29 53.37
CA ALA A 2 -27.31 7.69 52.38
C ALA A 2 -27.19 6.66 51.25
N GLY A 3 -28.29 5.88 51.08
CA GLY A 3 -28.36 4.76 50.18
C GLY A 3 -28.32 5.22 48.71
N VAL A 4 -27.38 4.68 47.99
CA VAL A 4 -27.39 4.72 46.50
C VAL A 4 -28.38 3.69 46.02
N THR A 5 -29.58 4.15 45.72
CA THR A 5 -30.59 3.35 45.04
C THR A 5 -30.08 2.96 43.66
N GLY A 6 -29.85 1.68 43.45
CA GLY A 6 -29.51 1.11 42.17
C GLY A 6 -30.59 1.38 41.14
N VAL A 7 -30.28 2.22 40.18
CA VAL A 7 -31.07 2.30 38.94
C VAL A 7 -30.83 1.01 38.16
N GLY A 8 -31.77 0.09 38.28
CA GLY A 8 -31.87 -1.09 37.45
C GLY A 8 -32.06 -0.64 36.01
N VAL A 9 -30.95 -0.66 35.22
CA VAL A 9 -31.01 -0.50 33.77
C VAL A 9 -31.49 -1.84 33.23
N ASP A 10 -32.81 -1.98 33.07
CA ASP A 10 -33.39 -3.00 32.21
C ASP A 10 -32.82 -2.83 30.79
N ARG A 11 -31.75 -3.56 30.52
CA ARG A 11 -31.18 -3.65 29.18
C ARG A 11 -32.12 -4.55 28.37
N GLU A 12 -33.11 -3.94 27.71
CA GLU A 12 -33.73 -4.60 26.58
C GLU A 12 -32.65 -5.15 25.66
N VAL A 13 -32.64 -6.46 25.46
CA VAL A 13 -31.75 -7.18 24.56
C VAL A 13 -32.19 -6.86 23.13
N GLY A 14 -31.97 -5.63 22.71
CA GLY A 14 -32.13 -5.20 21.33
C GLY A 14 -30.92 -5.64 20.53
N GLY A 15 -31.06 -6.67 19.68
CA GLY A 15 -30.04 -7.13 18.78
C GLY A 15 -29.53 -6.04 17.82
N MET A 16 -28.57 -6.38 16.91
CA MET A 16 -27.94 -5.48 15.91
C MET A 16 -28.91 -4.59 15.14
N LEU A 17 -30.17 -4.94 15.05
CA LEU A 17 -31.26 -4.22 14.38
C LEU A 17 -32.23 -3.53 15.37
N GLY A 18 -31.93 -3.47 16.65
CA GLY A 18 -32.71 -2.80 17.65
C GLY A 18 -32.94 -1.30 17.35
N ARG A 19 -34.01 -0.73 17.94
CA ARG A 19 -34.41 0.67 17.68
C ARG A 19 -33.27 1.67 17.97
N GLU A 20 -32.51 1.46 19.05
CA GLU A 20 -31.35 2.31 19.39
C GLU A 20 -30.19 2.14 18.41
N ALA A 21 -29.92 0.92 17.92
CA ALA A 21 -28.89 0.70 16.92
C ALA A 21 -29.23 1.43 15.61
N ARG A 22 -30.49 1.40 15.18
CA ARG A 22 -30.97 2.13 13.98
C ARG A 22 -30.83 3.65 14.13
N THR A 23 -31.12 4.21 15.31
CA THR A 23 -30.94 5.65 15.55
C THR A 23 -29.47 6.04 15.55
N GLN A 24 -28.57 5.20 16.09
CA GLN A 24 -27.12 5.39 16.02
C GLN A 24 -26.61 5.35 14.56
N TYR A 25 -27.08 4.39 13.75
CA TYR A 25 -26.72 4.31 12.33
C TYR A 25 -27.20 5.52 11.55
N ALA A 26 -28.44 5.97 11.79
CA ALA A 26 -28.99 7.16 11.14
C ALA A 26 -28.22 8.44 11.52
N ALA A 27 -27.85 8.58 12.80
CA ALA A 27 -27.04 9.72 13.27
C ALA A 27 -25.65 9.73 12.62
N MET A 28 -25.01 8.57 12.52
CA MET A 28 -23.69 8.47 11.87
C MET A 28 -23.76 8.70 10.35
N ALA A 29 -24.79 8.17 9.68
CA ALA A 29 -25.02 8.43 8.27
C ALA A 29 -25.24 9.93 8.01
N ARG A 30 -26.05 10.58 8.86
CA ARG A 30 -26.28 12.04 8.81
C ARG A 30 -24.99 12.83 9.05
N MET A 31 -24.18 12.43 10.03
CA MET A 31 -22.87 13.05 10.29
C MET A 31 -21.95 12.96 9.07
N ARG A 32 -21.80 11.77 8.48
CA ARG A 32 -21.00 11.57 7.27
C ARG A 32 -21.51 12.37 6.09
N TRP A 33 -22.83 12.43 5.91
CA TRP A 33 -23.46 13.25 4.87
C TRP A 33 -23.14 14.74 5.06
N LEU A 34 -23.24 15.24 6.30
CA LEU A 34 -22.91 16.64 6.60
C LEU A 34 -21.42 16.94 6.37
N MET A 35 -20.53 16.01 6.76
CA MET A 35 -19.09 16.14 6.49
C MET A 35 -18.82 16.19 4.98
N PHE A 36 -19.42 15.30 4.20
CA PHE A 36 -19.34 15.31 2.74
C PHE A 36 -19.85 16.62 2.13
N ARG A 37 -21.04 17.04 2.52
CA ARG A 37 -21.64 18.31 2.05
C ARG A 37 -20.79 19.54 2.41
N ASN A 38 -20.23 19.56 3.61
CA ASN A 38 -19.36 20.66 4.03
C ASN A 38 -18.00 20.62 3.31
N GLY A 39 -17.49 19.42 2.99
CA GLY A 39 -16.30 19.23 2.15
C GLY A 39 -16.48 19.87 0.77
N LEU A 40 -17.65 19.71 0.14
CA LEU A 40 -17.96 20.33 -1.16
C LEU A 40 -17.90 21.86 -1.17
N ARG A 41 -17.95 22.51 -0.01
CA ARG A 41 -17.92 23.97 0.11
C ARG A 41 -16.51 24.55 0.28
N SER A 42 -15.50 23.70 0.45
CA SER A 42 -14.11 24.15 0.62
C SER A 42 -13.24 23.67 -0.55
N ILE A 43 -12.27 24.49 -0.95
CA ILE A 43 -11.31 24.13 -2.01
C ILE A 43 -10.55 22.86 -1.63
N HIS A 44 -10.14 22.76 -0.35
CA HIS A 44 -9.46 21.55 0.14
C HIS A 44 -10.34 20.31 0.09
N GLY A 45 -11.62 20.45 0.42
CA GLY A 45 -12.57 19.34 0.32
C GLY A 45 -12.88 18.92 -1.12
N LEU A 46 -12.89 19.88 -2.07
CA LEU A 46 -13.02 19.58 -3.51
C LEU A 46 -11.79 18.83 -4.03
N LEU A 47 -10.58 19.21 -3.60
CA LEU A 47 -9.35 18.51 -3.94
C LEU A 47 -9.33 17.08 -3.36
N ASP A 48 -9.79 16.91 -2.11
CA ASP A 48 -9.94 15.60 -1.47
C ASP A 48 -10.92 14.70 -2.23
N LEU A 49 -12.07 15.24 -2.61
CA LEU A 49 -13.07 14.52 -3.40
C LEU A 49 -12.56 14.15 -4.80
N GLY A 50 -11.86 15.08 -5.45
CA GLY A 50 -11.23 14.83 -6.74
C GLY A 50 -10.18 13.71 -6.64
N ALA A 51 -9.29 13.77 -5.65
CA ALA A 51 -8.29 12.74 -5.40
C ALA A 51 -8.94 11.38 -5.11
N THR A 52 -10.01 11.38 -4.29
CA THR A 52 -10.78 10.16 -4.00
C THR A 52 -11.42 9.61 -5.27
N GLY A 53 -12.05 10.46 -6.10
CA GLY A 53 -12.67 10.07 -7.36
C GLY A 53 -11.67 9.44 -8.34
N ILE A 54 -10.49 10.06 -8.51
CA ILE A 54 -9.42 9.53 -9.36
C ILE A 54 -8.91 8.18 -8.81
N THR A 55 -8.77 8.07 -7.50
CA THR A 55 -8.36 6.83 -6.84
C THR A 55 -9.37 5.71 -7.13
N TRP A 56 -10.66 5.98 -6.94
CA TRP A 56 -11.73 5.01 -7.24
C TRP A 56 -11.77 4.62 -8.72
N MET A 57 -11.60 5.59 -9.62
CA MET A 57 -11.54 5.31 -11.07
C MET A 57 -10.36 4.39 -11.40
N PHE A 58 -9.18 4.67 -10.86
CA PHE A 58 -8.00 3.82 -11.06
C PHE A 58 -8.23 2.40 -10.56
N TYR A 59 -8.76 2.23 -9.33
CA TYR A 59 -9.04 0.90 -8.78
C TYR A 59 -10.14 0.17 -9.55
N SER A 60 -11.14 0.90 -10.04
CA SER A 60 -12.18 0.30 -10.87
C SER A 60 -11.63 -0.23 -12.18
N LEU A 61 -10.81 0.54 -12.88
CA LEU A 61 -10.17 0.12 -14.13
C LEU A 61 -9.20 -1.05 -13.89
N PHE A 62 -8.39 -0.98 -12.85
CA PHE A 62 -7.47 -2.04 -12.47
C PHE A 62 -8.21 -3.33 -12.09
N GLY A 63 -9.27 -3.23 -11.27
CA GLY A 63 -10.10 -4.35 -10.88
C GLY A 63 -10.86 -4.98 -12.06
N LEU A 64 -11.36 -4.16 -12.98
CA LEU A 64 -11.98 -4.64 -14.23
C LEU A 64 -10.98 -5.39 -15.12
N ALA A 65 -9.78 -4.83 -15.33
CA ALA A 65 -8.75 -5.48 -16.13
C ALA A 65 -8.36 -6.85 -15.56
N LEU A 66 -8.13 -6.92 -14.24
CA LEU A 66 -7.86 -8.19 -13.55
C LEU A 66 -9.06 -9.13 -13.61
N GLY A 67 -10.27 -8.62 -13.39
CA GLY A 67 -11.52 -9.39 -13.44
C GLY A 67 -11.73 -10.04 -14.82
N VAL A 68 -11.49 -9.30 -15.90
CA VAL A 68 -11.55 -9.83 -17.27
C VAL A 68 -10.51 -10.93 -17.51
N GLY A 69 -9.26 -10.73 -17.06
CA GLY A 69 -8.21 -11.74 -17.15
C GLY A 69 -8.57 -13.01 -16.38
N LEU A 70 -9.08 -12.88 -15.14
CA LEU A 70 -9.53 -14.00 -14.34
C LEU A 70 -10.78 -14.68 -14.90
N CYS A 71 -11.69 -13.92 -15.54
CA CYS A 71 -12.85 -14.45 -16.26
C CYS A 71 -12.40 -15.36 -17.42
N ALA A 72 -11.49 -14.89 -18.27
CA ALA A 72 -10.96 -15.68 -19.37
C ALA A 72 -10.25 -16.95 -18.89
N ALA A 73 -9.47 -16.86 -17.80
CA ALA A 73 -8.80 -18.03 -17.21
C ALA A 73 -9.81 -19.01 -16.60
N ALA A 74 -10.80 -18.53 -15.85
CA ALA A 74 -11.85 -19.36 -15.25
C ALA A 74 -12.71 -20.05 -16.32
N TYR A 75 -13.08 -19.32 -17.39
CA TYR A 75 -13.76 -19.88 -18.54
C TYR A 75 -12.95 -21.01 -19.20
N SER A 76 -11.65 -20.78 -19.42
CA SER A 76 -10.78 -21.78 -20.06
C SER A 76 -10.62 -23.05 -19.21
N PHE A 77 -10.55 -22.91 -17.88
CA PHE A 77 -10.45 -24.06 -16.96
C PHE A 77 -11.77 -24.81 -16.84
N ALA A 78 -12.89 -24.10 -16.77
CA ALA A 78 -14.22 -24.71 -16.65
C ALA A 78 -14.65 -25.41 -17.96
N SER A 79 -14.40 -24.80 -19.13
CA SER A 79 -14.73 -25.37 -20.44
C SER A 79 -13.92 -26.64 -20.76
N ARG A 80 -12.63 -26.68 -20.34
CA ARG A 80 -11.74 -27.84 -20.52
C ARG A 80 -11.85 -28.87 -19.40
N THR A 81 -12.77 -28.69 -18.44
CA THR A 81 -12.93 -29.54 -17.23
C THR A 81 -11.63 -29.69 -16.41
N SER A 82 -10.74 -28.70 -16.50
CA SER A 82 -9.42 -28.71 -15.85
C SER A 82 -9.52 -28.15 -14.42
N TRP A 83 -10.41 -28.70 -13.59
CA TRP A 83 -10.74 -28.23 -12.23
C TRP A 83 -9.55 -28.21 -11.29
N GLN A 84 -8.51 -29.00 -11.55
CA GLN A 84 -7.29 -29.06 -10.75
C GLN A 84 -6.50 -27.72 -10.71
N TYR A 85 -6.69 -26.85 -11.70
CA TYR A 85 -6.03 -25.54 -11.74
C TYR A 85 -6.87 -24.40 -11.17
N LEU A 86 -8.15 -24.63 -10.94
CA LEU A 86 -9.06 -23.62 -10.40
C LEU A 86 -8.65 -23.07 -9.02
N PRO A 87 -8.09 -23.88 -8.07
CA PRO A 87 -7.59 -23.35 -6.81
C PRO A 87 -6.53 -22.26 -6.98
N ILE A 88 -5.74 -22.27 -8.05
CA ILE A 88 -4.72 -21.25 -8.31
C ILE A 88 -5.37 -19.87 -8.46
N LEU A 89 -6.51 -19.77 -9.17
CA LEU A 89 -7.24 -18.51 -9.32
C LEU A 89 -7.72 -17.98 -7.97
N PHE A 90 -8.25 -18.85 -7.11
CA PHE A 90 -8.68 -18.46 -5.77
C PHE A 90 -7.51 -18.03 -4.89
N TRP A 91 -6.33 -18.64 -5.02
CA TRP A 91 -5.11 -18.20 -4.33
C TRP A 91 -4.65 -16.84 -4.84
N VAL A 92 -4.67 -16.62 -6.15
CA VAL A 92 -4.35 -15.30 -6.75
C VAL A 92 -5.28 -14.23 -6.21
N VAL A 93 -6.58 -14.49 -6.18
CA VAL A 93 -7.58 -13.54 -5.64
C VAL A 93 -7.34 -13.28 -4.15
N SER A 94 -7.12 -14.33 -3.33
CA SER A 94 -6.83 -14.19 -1.90
C SER A 94 -5.58 -13.37 -1.65
N PHE A 95 -4.50 -13.65 -2.41
CA PHE A 95 -3.24 -12.95 -2.28
C PHE A 95 -3.37 -11.48 -2.68
N LEU A 96 -4.02 -11.19 -3.82
CA LEU A 96 -4.30 -9.82 -4.25
C LEU A 96 -5.12 -9.06 -3.19
N TRP A 97 -6.17 -9.70 -2.64
CA TRP A 97 -7.02 -9.09 -1.63
C TRP A 97 -6.26 -8.75 -0.35
N LEU A 98 -5.32 -9.60 0.06
CA LEU A 98 -4.49 -9.38 1.24
C LEU A 98 -3.38 -8.36 1.00
N MET A 99 -2.75 -8.38 -0.18
CA MET A 99 -1.59 -7.54 -0.50
C MET A 99 -1.97 -6.14 -0.96
N LEU A 100 -3.10 -6.00 -1.65
CA LEU A 100 -3.52 -4.71 -2.21
C LEU A 100 -3.69 -3.62 -1.13
N PRO A 101 -4.35 -3.84 0.02
CA PRO A 101 -4.41 -2.84 1.09
C PRO A 101 -3.04 -2.43 1.61
N ILE A 102 -2.07 -3.36 1.65
CA ILE A 102 -0.70 -3.07 2.10
C ILE A 102 0.02 -2.20 1.08
N ALA A 103 -0.08 -2.57 -0.21
CA ALA A 103 0.55 -1.81 -1.30
C ALA A 103 -0.01 -0.39 -1.40
N VAL A 104 -1.27 -0.21 -1.06
CA VAL A 104 -2.01 1.04 -1.19
C VAL A 104 -2.11 1.81 0.13
N ALA A 105 -1.70 1.23 1.24
CA ALA A 105 -1.79 1.87 2.57
C ALA A 105 -1.20 3.28 2.60
N SER A 106 -0.17 3.53 1.79
CA SER A 106 0.45 4.86 1.63
C SER A 106 -0.45 5.89 0.94
N PHE A 107 -1.50 5.45 0.26
CA PHE A 107 -2.41 6.30 -0.51
C PHE A 107 -3.83 6.34 0.07
N GLN A 108 -4.14 5.45 1.02
CA GLN A 108 -5.47 5.33 1.61
C GLN A 108 -5.57 6.10 2.92
N GLU A 109 -6.65 6.87 3.05
CA GLU A 109 -7.10 7.45 4.30
C GLU A 109 -7.91 6.41 5.06
N GLN A 110 -7.45 6.04 6.25
CA GLN A 110 -8.24 5.19 7.13
C GLN A 110 -9.18 6.06 7.96
N SER A 111 -10.48 5.83 7.83
CA SER A 111 -11.45 6.38 8.77
C SER A 111 -11.13 5.84 10.17
N ASP A 112 -10.67 6.71 11.08
CA ASP A 112 -10.33 6.33 12.44
C ASP A 112 -11.60 6.00 13.22
N LEU A 113 -12.07 4.75 13.08
CA LEU A 113 -13.21 4.24 13.83
C LEU A 113 -12.94 4.21 15.35
N GLY A 114 -11.66 4.32 15.77
CA GLY A 114 -11.29 4.47 17.16
C GLY A 114 -11.82 5.75 17.80
N THR A 115 -12.05 6.79 17.02
CA THR A 115 -12.70 8.03 17.52
C THR A 115 -14.15 7.79 17.96
N LEU A 116 -14.84 6.80 17.35
CA LEU A 116 -16.19 6.43 17.74
C LEU A 116 -16.25 5.78 19.13
N LEU A 117 -15.15 5.23 19.61
CA LEU A 117 -15.06 4.68 20.99
C LEU A 117 -15.16 5.75 22.09
N ARG A 118 -15.02 7.03 21.71
CA ARG A 118 -15.28 8.16 22.65
C ARG A 118 -16.77 8.37 22.92
N PHE A 119 -17.63 7.81 22.07
CA PHE A 119 -19.08 7.88 22.22
C PHE A 119 -19.62 6.57 22.80
N PRO A 120 -20.76 6.57 23.49
CA PRO A 120 -21.36 5.37 24.07
C PRO A 120 -22.02 4.50 22.99
N VAL A 121 -21.23 3.99 22.06
CA VAL A 121 -21.67 3.12 20.97
C VAL A 121 -21.65 1.67 21.45
N ARG A 122 -22.69 0.88 21.18
CA ARG A 122 -22.72 -0.56 21.49
C ARG A 122 -21.68 -1.31 20.65
N PHE A 123 -21.11 -2.39 21.21
CA PHE A 123 -20.11 -3.20 20.50
C PHE A 123 -20.64 -3.74 19.15
N GLU A 124 -21.87 -4.17 19.12
CA GLU A 124 -22.52 -4.70 17.90
C GLU A 124 -22.56 -3.66 16.78
N SER A 125 -22.93 -2.41 17.13
CA SER A 125 -22.93 -1.28 16.18
C SER A 125 -21.52 -0.94 15.73
N TYR A 126 -20.54 -0.95 16.63
CA TYR A 126 -19.14 -0.75 16.31
C TYR A 126 -18.59 -1.82 15.36
N PHE A 127 -18.92 -3.10 15.62
CA PHE A 127 -18.53 -4.23 14.78
C PHE A 127 -19.12 -4.11 13.37
N LEU A 128 -20.41 -3.84 13.25
CA LEU A 128 -21.08 -3.68 11.95
C LEU A 128 -20.51 -2.49 11.17
N LEU A 129 -20.26 -1.36 11.83
CA LEU A 129 -19.65 -0.20 11.19
C LEU A 129 -18.23 -0.49 10.69
N ASN A 130 -17.47 -1.29 11.45
CA ASN A 130 -16.14 -1.73 11.01
C ASN A 130 -16.24 -2.59 9.74
N LEU A 131 -17.22 -3.50 9.67
CA LEU A 131 -17.46 -4.31 8.48
C LEU A 131 -17.88 -3.45 7.27
N ILE A 132 -18.85 -2.55 7.46
CA ILE A 132 -19.33 -1.67 6.38
C ILE A 132 -18.20 -0.78 5.87
N SER A 133 -17.39 -0.20 6.77
CA SER A 133 -16.24 0.61 6.34
C SER A 133 -15.24 -0.19 5.51
N GLY A 134 -15.08 -1.49 5.82
CA GLY A 134 -14.26 -2.42 5.05
C GLY A 134 -14.77 -2.72 3.66
N LEU A 135 -16.08 -2.81 3.52
CA LEU A 135 -16.70 -2.99 2.21
C LEU A 135 -16.49 -1.77 1.30
N MET A 136 -16.38 -0.58 1.89
CA MET A 136 -16.16 0.66 1.17
C MET A 136 -14.67 0.96 0.88
N GLU A 137 -13.77 0.03 1.16
CA GLU A 137 -12.36 0.19 0.78
C GLU A 137 -12.15 -0.14 -0.71
N PRO A 138 -11.37 0.69 -1.46
CA PRO A 138 -11.08 0.43 -2.87
C PRO A 138 -10.45 -0.94 -3.12
N SER A 139 -9.63 -1.41 -2.18
CA SER A 139 -9.01 -2.74 -2.26
C SER A 139 -10.03 -3.89 -2.20
N THR A 140 -11.06 -3.75 -1.35
CA THR A 140 -12.18 -4.71 -1.27
C THR A 140 -12.99 -4.70 -2.56
N PHE A 141 -13.20 -3.52 -3.14
CA PHE A 141 -13.89 -3.40 -4.42
C PHE A 141 -13.17 -4.14 -5.57
N VAL A 142 -11.84 -4.00 -5.66
CA VAL A 142 -11.03 -4.77 -6.63
C VAL A 142 -11.18 -6.28 -6.39
N GLY A 143 -11.09 -6.72 -5.13
CA GLY A 143 -11.26 -8.13 -4.79
C GLY A 143 -12.63 -8.69 -5.20
N VAL A 144 -13.70 -7.91 -5.00
CA VAL A 144 -15.06 -8.27 -5.44
C VAL A 144 -15.13 -8.35 -6.96
N LEU A 145 -14.54 -7.41 -7.70
CA LEU A 145 -14.48 -7.47 -9.17
C LEU A 145 -13.73 -8.71 -9.67
N CYS A 146 -12.64 -9.08 -8.99
CA CYS A 146 -11.92 -10.32 -9.30
C CYS A 146 -12.78 -11.56 -9.06
N CYS A 147 -13.51 -11.64 -7.95
CA CYS A 147 -14.45 -12.72 -7.68
C CYS A 147 -15.58 -12.78 -8.71
N LEU A 148 -16.13 -11.62 -9.09
CA LEU A 148 -17.16 -11.54 -10.13
C LEU A 148 -16.61 -12.00 -11.49
N GLY A 149 -15.36 -11.68 -11.81
CA GLY A 149 -14.69 -12.19 -13.02
C GLY A 149 -14.61 -13.73 -13.03
N VAL A 150 -14.13 -14.33 -11.93
CA VAL A 150 -14.08 -15.80 -11.80
C VAL A 150 -15.48 -16.41 -11.90
N TRP A 151 -16.46 -15.81 -11.22
CA TRP A 151 -17.86 -16.26 -11.26
C TRP A 151 -18.43 -16.24 -12.70
N LEU A 152 -18.27 -15.11 -13.39
CA LEU A 152 -18.73 -14.98 -14.79
C LEU A 152 -18.08 -16.03 -15.69
N GLY A 153 -16.77 -16.22 -15.59
CA GLY A 153 -16.05 -17.22 -16.39
C GLY A 153 -16.58 -18.64 -16.19
N ILE A 154 -16.86 -19.03 -14.94
CA ILE A 154 -17.42 -20.35 -14.62
C ILE A 154 -18.85 -20.47 -15.14
N VAL A 155 -19.71 -19.48 -14.91
CA VAL A 155 -21.12 -19.51 -15.29
C VAL A 155 -21.32 -19.50 -16.80
N ILE A 156 -20.51 -18.74 -17.54
CA ILE A 156 -20.54 -18.74 -19.01
C ILE A 156 -20.12 -20.10 -19.57
N ALA A 157 -19.09 -20.74 -18.98
CA ALA A 157 -18.63 -22.05 -19.43
C ALA A 157 -19.59 -23.19 -19.06
N ARG A 158 -20.17 -23.12 -17.85
CA ARG A 158 -20.99 -24.16 -17.25
C ARG A 158 -22.17 -23.54 -16.49
N PRO A 159 -23.26 -23.20 -17.20
CA PRO A 159 -24.46 -22.60 -16.59
C PRO A 159 -25.14 -23.48 -15.53
N ASP A 160 -24.98 -24.79 -15.64
CA ASP A 160 -25.49 -25.79 -14.68
C ASP A 160 -24.90 -25.60 -13.26
N LEU A 161 -23.74 -24.99 -13.14
CA LEU A 161 -23.07 -24.71 -11.86
C LEU A 161 -23.43 -23.35 -11.23
N TYR A 162 -24.36 -22.60 -11.82
CA TYR A 162 -24.69 -21.22 -11.40
C TYR A 162 -24.93 -21.09 -9.88
N LEU A 163 -25.79 -21.95 -9.30
CA LEU A 163 -26.09 -21.88 -7.86
C LEU A 163 -24.87 -22.17 -6.99
N TRP A 164 -24.12 -23.21 -7.34
CA TRP A 164 -22.95 -23.63 -6.57
C TRP A 164 -21.80 -22.63 -6.69
N ALA A 165 -21.60 -22.07 -7.89
CA ALA A 165 -20.64 -21.00 -8.11
C ALA A 165 -21.01 -19.75 -7.31
N THR A 166 -22.28 -19.35 -7.33
CA THR A 166 -22.74 -18.18 -6.57
C THR A 166 -22.56 -18.37 -5.06
N LEU A 167 -22.97 -19.50 -4.50
CA LEU A 167 -22.82 -19.77 -3.06
C LEU A 167 -21.34 -19.89 -2.67
N GLY A 168 -20.55 -20.64 -3.44
CA GLY A 168 -19.14 -20.87 -3.15
C GLY A 168 -18.32 -19.59 -3.21
N LEU A 169 -18.48 -18.77 -4.27
CA LEU A 169 -17.76 -17.52 -4.40
C LEU A 169 -18.25 -16.44 -3.44
N SER A 170 -19.55 -16.41 -3.10
CA SER A 170 -20.06 -15.49 -2.08
C SER A 170 -19.45 -15.78 -0.71
N LEU A 171 -19.44 -17.05 -0.28
CA LEU A 171 -18.79 -17.45 0.98
C LEU A 171 -17.28 -17.18 0.96
N PHE A 172 -16.62 -17.43 -0.16
CA PHE A 172 -15.20 -17.15 -0.33
C PHE A 172 -14.89 -15.65 -0.25
N ALA A 173 -15.71 -14.80 -0.88
CA ALA A 173 -15.56 -13.35 -0.80
C ALA A 173 -15.77 -12.85 0.64
N VAL A 174 -16.80 -13.34 1.34
CA VAL A 174 -17.03 -13.02 2.76
C VAL A 174 -15.83 -13.46 3.62
N PHE A 175 -15.29 -14.66 3.39
CA PHE A 175 -14.08 -15.13 4.06
C PHE A 175 -12.91 -14.18 3.84
N CYS A 176 -12.62 -13.78 2.59
CA CYS A 176 -11.52 -12.88 2.26
C CYS A 176 -11.67 -11.52 2.95
N ILE A 177 -12.87 -10.95 2.96
CA ILE A 177 -13.17 -9.68 3.65
C ILE A 177 -12.87 -9.80 5.15
N LEU A 178 -13.39 -10.85 5.80
CA LEU A 178 -13.19 -11.05 7.24
C LEU A 178 -11.75 -11.34 7.58
N LEU A 179 -11.06 -12.15 6.76
CA LEU A 179 -9.65 -12.47 6.93
C LEU A 179 -8.78 -11.22 6.87
N VAL A 180 -8.95 -10.41 5.81
CA VAL A 180 -8.18 -9.18 5.63
C VAL A 180 -8.40 -8.24 6.81
N ARG A 181 -9.65 -8.05 7.24
CA ARG A 181 -9.97 -7.23 8.40
C ARG A 181 -9.36 -7.77 9.70
N ALA A 182 -9.42 -9.08 9.92
CA ALA A 182 -8.78 -9.70 11.07
C ALA A 182 -7.27 -9.50 11.06
N VAL A 183 -6.62 -9.77 9.93
CA VAL A 183 -5.16 -9.60 9.76
C VAL A 183 -4.73 -8.16 10.03
N PHE A 184 -5.43 -7.17 9.45
CA PHE A 184 -5.09 -5.76 9.67
C PHE A 184 -5.32 -5.32 11.12
N ALA A 185 -6.43 -5.75 11.75
CA ALA A 185 -6.67 -5.47 13.15
C ALA A 185 -5.59 -6.06 14.08
N TRP A 186 -4.99 -7.19 13.72
CA TRP A 186 -3.85 -7.79 14.44
C TRP A 186 -2.53 -7.08 14.13
N ILE A 187 -2.29 -6.71 12.85
CA ILE A 187 -1.10 -5.96 12.44
C ILE A 187 -1.04 -4.61 13.16
N ASP A 188 -2.16 -3.87 13.25
CA ASP A 188 -2.23 -2.61 13.98
C ASP A 188 -1.83 -2.78 15.46
N ARG A 189 -2.25 -3.88 16.09
CA ARG A 189 -1.80 -4.20 17.45
C ARG A 189 -0.30 -4.45 17.52
N TRP A 190 0.24 -5.22 16.58
CA TRP A 190 1.66 -5.56 16.56
C TRP A 190 2.53 -4.34 16.28
N LEU A 191 2.10 -3.46 15.38
CA LEU A 191 2.79 -2.21 15.09
C LEU A 191 2.75 -1.21 16.26
N ALA A 192 1.74 -1.27 17.12
CA ALA A 192 1.69 -0.47 18.33
C ALA A 192 2.80 -0.84 19.33
N GLN A 193 3.33 -2.07 19.28
CA GLN A 193 4.41 -2.54 20.13
C GLN A 193 5.77 -2.33 19.46
N ARG A 194 6.70 -1.64 20.14
CA ARG A 194 8.02 -1.33 19.58
C ARG A 194 8.81 -2.56 19.14
N LYS A 195 8.92 -3.58 20.01
CA LYS A 195 9.66 -4.82 19.69
C LYS A 195 9.08 -5.57 18.50
N THR A 196 7.75 -5.72 18.45
CA THR A 196 7.07 -6.45 17.38
C THR A 196 7.18 -5.71 16.05
N ARG A 197 7.19 -4.38 16.08
CA ARG A 197 7.42 -3.54 14.90
C ARG A 197 8.80 -3.74 14.31
N GLU A 198 9.84 -3.82 15.16
CA GLU A 198 11.22 -4.08 14.72
C GLU A 198 11.35 -5.49 14.12
N ILE A 199 10.74 -6.51 14.75
CA ILE A 199 10.72 -7.90 14.25
C ILE A 199 9.96 -7.98 12.92
N LEU A 200 8.78 -7.37 12.83
CA LEU A 200 7.97 -7.39 11.60
C LEU A 200 8.73 -6.74 10.44
N GLY A 201 9.41 -5.61 10.70
CA GLY A 201 10.27 -4.96 9.72
C GLY A 201 11.41 -5.85 9.24
N ALA A 202 12.09 -6.53 10.17
CA ALA A 202 13.17 -7.47 9.85
C ALA A 202 12.64 -8.67 9.03
N VAL A 203 11.51 -9.26 9.42
CA VAL A 203 10.87 -10.37 8.69
C VAL A 203 10.47 -9.95 7.29
N CYS A 204 9.84 -8.78 7.14
CA CYS A 204 9.49 -8.24 5.83
C CYS A 204 10.74 -8.02 4.97
N MET A 205 11.83 -7.50 5.55
CA MET A 205 13.09 -7.29 4.84
C MET A 205 13.72 -8.61 4.39
N VAL A 206 13.72 -9.63 5.26
CA VAL A 206 14.23 -10.97 4.92
C VAL A 206 13.40 -11.61 3.82
N LEU A 207 12.06 -11.57 3.91
CA LEU A 207 11.17 -12.08 2.86
C LEU A 207 11.42 -11.38 1.53
N MET A 208 11.64 -10.09 1.57
CA MET A 208 11.93 -9.25 0.43
C MET A 208 13.24 -9.65 -0.26
N VAL A 209 14.31 -9.75 0.52
CA VAL A 209 15.62 -10.20 0.01
C VAL A 209 15.53 -11.63 -0.52
N SER A 210 14.80 -12.52 0.16
CA SER A 210 14.56 -13.90 -0.31
C SER A 210 13.85 -13.94 -1.65
N LEU A 211 12.82 -13.12 -1.85
CA LEU A 211 12.11 -13.02 -3.13
C LEU A 211 13.03 -12.49 -4.24
N LEU A 212 13.89 -11.51 -3.93
CA LEU A 212 14.90 -11.00 -4.86
C LEU A 212 15.88 -12.09 -5.29
N VAL A 213 16.40 -12.84 -4.33
CA VAL A 213 17.35 -13.94 -4.61
C VAL A 213 16.68 -15.05 -5.42
N ILE A 214 15.48 -15.48 -5.02
CA ILE A 214 14.70 -16.51 -5.74
C ILE A 214 14.43 -16.05 -7.19
N ASN A 215 14.00 -14.80 -7.37
CA ASN A 215 13.73 -14.27 -8.70
C ASN A 215 15.02 -14.15 -9.55
N SER A 216 16.15 -13.77 -8.94
CA SER A 216 17.45 -13.70 -9.61
C SER A 216 17.92 -15.09 -10.07
N VAL A 217 17.88 -16.09 -9.17
CA VAL A 217 18.25 -17.48 -9.48
C VAL A 217 17.33 -18.10 -10.55
N TRP A 218 16.03 -17.81 -10.48
CA TRP A 218 15.06 -18.29 -11.47
C TRP A 218 15.31 -17.71 -12.87
N ASN A 219 15.66 -16.42 -12.93
CA ASN A 219 15.95 -15.77 -14.21
C ASN A 219 17.30 -16.22 -14.79
N GLN A 220 18.32 -16.40 -13.96
CA GLN A 220 19.62 -16.90 -14.41
C GLN A 220 19.48 -18.28 -15.08
N LYS A 221 18.72 -19.19 -14.48
CA LYS A 221 18.42 -20.50 -15.07
C LYS A 221 17.65 -20.42 -16.38
N ARG A 222 16.79 -19.41 -16.57
CA ARG A 222 16.11 -19.19 -17.85
C ARG A 222 17.04 -18.71 -18.97
N HIS A 223 18.05 -17.94 -18.65
CA HIS A 223 19.02 -17.42 -19.63
C HIS A 223 20.03 -18.49 -20.10
N GLU A 224 20.37 -19.44 -19.24
CA GLU A 224 21.23 -20.58 -19.60
C GLU A 224 20.52 -21.61 -20.48
N GLY A 225 19.17 -21.66 -20.43
CA GLY A 225 18.33 -22.66 -21.13
C GLY A 225 17.85 -22.30 -22.52
N SER A 226 18.24 -21.14 -23.08
CA SER A 226 17.65 -20.62 -24.34
C SER A 226 18.07 -21.36 -25.63
N LYS A 227 18.68 -22.55 -25.56
CA LYS A 227 19.17 -23.24 -26.78
C LYS A 227 18.31 -24.38 -27.30
N SER A 228 17.28 -24.89 -26.63
CA SER A 228 16.34 -25.85 -27.25
C SER A 228 15.09 -26.06 -26.39
N TYR A 229 13.92 -25.78 -26.97
CA TYR A 229 12.60 -25.93 -26.32
C TYR A 229 12.28 -27.38 -25.86
N ARG A 230 13.03 -28.37 -26.34
CA ARG A 230 12.89 -29.78 -25.97
C ARG A 230 13.82 -30.23 -24.82
N GLU A 231 14.99 -29.60 -24.65
CA GLU A 231 15.92 -29.85 -23.55
C GLU A 231 15.55 -29.05 -22.29
N GLU A 232 14.84 -27.92 -22.45
CA GLU A 232 14.38 -27.07 -21.33
C GLU A 232 13.37 -27.74 -20.39
N ALA A 233 12.63 -28.72 -20.87
CA ALA A 233 11.66 -29.44 -20.04
C ALA A 233 12.32 -30.44 -19.05
N ALA A 234 13.56 -30.84 -19.28
CA ALA A 234 14.24 -31.83 -18.46
C ALA A 234 14.60 -31.31 -17.04
N PRO A 235 15.28 -30.16 -16.87
CA PRO A 235 15.63 -29.68 -15.51
C PRO A 235 14.41 -29.20 -14.71
N VAL A 236 13.38 -28.71 -15.37
CA VAL A 236 12.09 -28.36 -14.72
C VAL A 236 11.37 -29.64 -14.29
N ARG A 237 11.40 -30.70 -15.11
CA ARG A 237 10.85 -32.02 -14.75
C ARG A 237 11.63 -32.68 -13.61
N GLU A 238 12.95 -32.59 -13.59
CA GLU A 238 13.78 -33.10 -12.49
C GLU A 238 13.55 -32.32 -11.19
N ALA A 239 13.52 -30.99 -11.26
CA ALA A 239 13.17 -30.16 -10.11
C ALA A 239 11.74 -30.45 -9.62
N MET A 240 10.76 -30.57 -10.52
CA MET A 240 9.40 -30.96 -10.17
C MET A 240 9.35 -32.40 -9.59
N ALA A 241 10.12 -33.32 -10.13
CA ALA A 241 10.20 -34.69 -9.59
C ALA A 241 10.81 -34.70 -8.16
N LYS A 242 11.85 -33.92 -7.91
CA LYS A 242 12.45 -33.77 -6.59
C LYS A 242 11.49 -33.20 -5.56
N TYR A 243 10.66 -32.22 -5.97
CA TYR A 243 9.66 -31.60 -5.09
C TYR A 243 8.27 -32.23 -5.20
N ALA A 244 8.09 -33.27 -6.04
CA ALA A 244 6.81 -33.95 -6.20
C ALA A 244 6.17 -34.44 -4.88
N PRO A 245 6.90 -35.00 -3.89
CA PRO A 245 6.30 -35.38 -2.62
C PRO A 245 5.82 -34.17 -1.80
N LEU A 246 6.58 -33.08 -1.82
CA LEU A 246 6.17 -31.81 -1.18
C LEU A 246 4.94 -31.21 -1.86
N LEU A 247 4.90 -31.21 -3.18
CA LEU A 247 3.75 -30.73 -3.96
C LEU A 247 2.50 -31.58 -3.73
N LYS A 248 2.65 -32.91 -3.61
CA LYS A 248 1.53 -33.79 -3.25
C LYS A 248 0.99 -33.51 -1.85
N THR A 249 1.88 -33.26 -0.90
CA THR A 249 1.49 -32.89 0.48
C THR A 249 0.85 -31.51 0.50
N ALA A 250 1.41 -30.52 -0.19
CA ALA A 250 0.84 -29.19 -0.32
C ALA A 250 -0.56 -29.23 -0.97
N ASN A 251 -0.74 -30.06 -2.01
CA ASN A 251 -2.05 -30.26 -2.62
C ASN A 251 -3.08 -30.89 -1.67
N LYS A 252 -2.67 -31.81 -0.81
CA LYS A 252 -3.56 -32.37 0.23
C LYS A 252 -3.98 -31.31 1.24
N VAL A 253 -3.04 -30.50 1.72
CA VAL A 253 -3.32 -29.42 2.67
C VAL A 253 -4.19 -28.32 2.02
N GLN A 254 -3.86 -27.92 0.79
CA GLN A 254 -4.61 -26.91 0.03
C GLN A 254 -6.10 -27.25 -0.10
N GLN A 255 -6.46 -28.54 -0.21
CA GLN A 255 -7.85 -28.98 -0.34
C GLN A 255 -8.72 -28.66 0.88
N TRP A 256 -8.12 -28.39 2.05
CA TRP A 256 -8.80 -28.03 3.29
C TRP A 256 -8.81 -26.51 3.55
N LEU A 257 -8.06 -25.75 2.75
CA LEU A 257 -8.01 -24.30 2.85
C LEU A 257 -9.12 -23.66 1.99
N PRO A 258 -9.59 -22.43 2.32
CA PRO A 258 -10.70 -21.78 1.64
C PRO A 258 -10.57 -21.72 0.12
N PRO A 259 -9.39 -21.37 -0.48
CA PRO A 259 -9.22 -21.39 -1.94
C PRO A 259 -9.43 -22.77 -2.55
N GLY A 260 -8.91 -23.82 -1.90
CA GLY A 260 -9.08 -25.21 -2.34
C GLY A 260 -10.50 -25.72 -2.16
N LEU A 261 -11.15 -25.38 -1.04
CA LEU A 261 -12.55 -25.76 -0.76
C LEU A 261 -13.53 -25.17 -1.79
N SER A 262 -13.33 -23.89 -2.18
CA SER A 262 -14.15 -23.23 -3.19
C SER A 262 -14.05 -23.94 -4.55
N ALA A 263 -12.86 -24.31 -4.97
CA ALA A 263 -12.66 -25.07 -6.21
C ALA A 263 -13.21 -26.50 -6.10
N ARG A 264 -12.97 -27.17 -4.96
CA ARG A 264 -13.44 -28.54 -4.70
C ARG A 264 -14.96 -28.64 -4.69
N THR A 265 -15.68 -27.65 -4.18
CA THR A 265 -17.13 -27.57 -4.24
C THR A 265 -17.64 -27.71 -5.67
N LEU A 266 -17.07 -26.93 -6.59
CA LEU A 266 -17.45 -26.95 -8.01
C LEU A 266 -17.07 -28.27 -8.70
N GLN A 267 -15.86 -28.78 -8.41
CA GLN A 267 -15.40 -30.06 -8.94
C GLN A 267 -16.31 -31.21 -8.52
N GLN A 268 -16.65 -31.34 -7.24
CA GLN A 268 -17.46 -32.42 -6.71
C GLN A 268 -18.89 -32.40 -7.27
N VAL A 269 -19.46 -31.22 -7.47
CA VAL A 269 -20.77 -31.09 -8.12
C VAL A 269 -20.71 -31.52 -9.57
N THR A 270 -19.66 -31.17 -10.31
CA THR A 270 -19.44 -31.63 -11.69
C THR A 270 -19.28 -33.15 -11.76
N GLU A 271 -18.68 -33.77 -10.76
CA GLU A 271 -18.54 -35.22 -10.62
C GLU A 271 -19.84 -35.92 -10.17
N GLN A 272 -20.97 -35.24 -10.19
CA GLN A 272 -22.29 -35.75 -9.74
C GLN A 272 -22.30 -36.17 -8.24
N LYS A 273 -21.49 -35.51 -7.39
CA LYS A 273 -21.43 -35.74 -5.95
C LYS A 273 -21.91 -34.50 -5.16
N PRO A 274 -23.20 -34.11 -5.24
CA PRO A 274 -23.66 -32.88 -4.63
C PRO A 274 -23.54 -32.84 -3.09
N LEU A 275 -23.68 -33.99 -2.43
CA LEU A 275 -23.49 -34.09 -0.97
C LEU A 275 -22.05 -33.75 -0.55
N ALA A 276 -21.05 -34.23 -1.32
CA ALA A 276 -19.66 -33.88 -1.06
C ALA A 276 -19.41 -32.39 -1.35
N GLY A 277 -20.02 -31.83 -2.39
CA GLY A 277 -19.99 -30.40 -2.67
C GLY A 277 -20.56 -29.57 -1.52
N PHE A 278 -21.69 -30.01 -0.95
CA PHE A 278 -22.29 -29.37 0.22
C PHE A 278 -21.38 -29.44 1.46
N ALA A 279 -20.71 -30.58 1.69
CA ALA A 279 -19.76 -30.73 2.79
C ALA A 279 -18.56 -29.77 2.64
N SER A 280 -18.04 -29.60 1.42
CA SER A 280 -16.96 -28.64 1.14
C SER A 280 -17.43 -27.19 1.35
N LEU A 281 -18.65 -26.86 0.97
CA LEU A 281 -19.26 -25.55 1.19
C LEU A 281 -19.47 -25.27 2.69
N SER A 282 -19.94 -26.26 3.46
CA SER A 282 -20.11 -26.17 4.92
C SER A 282 -18.78 -25.96 5.63
N MET A 283 -17.71 -26.63 5.17
CA MET A 283 -16.35 -26.42 5.69
C MET A 283 -15.83 -25.02 5.37
N LEU A 284 -16.14 -24.48 4.19
CA LEU A 284 -15.85 -23.09 3.87
C LEU A 284 -16.62 -22.12 4.78
N GLY A 285 -17.88 -22.42 5.09
CA GLY A 285 -18.69 -21.69 6.07
C GLY A 285 -18.04 -21.68 7.47
N LEU A 286 -17.44 -22.82 7.89
CA LEU A 286 -16.69 -22.88 9.15
C LEU A 286 -15.50 -21.92 9.15
N TRP A 287 -14.75 -21.81 8.05
CA TRP A 287 -13.66 -20.85 7.92
C TRP A 287 -14.16 -19.40 8.00
N VAL A 288 -15.34 -19.09 7.44
CA VAL A 288 -15.98 -17.77 7.57
C VAL A 288 -16.26 -17.47 9.05
N VAL A 289 -16.83 -18.43 9.79
CA VAL A 289 -17.11 -18.28 11.23
C VAL A 289 -15.81 -18.09 12.03
N LEU A 290 -14.76 -18.85 11.72
CA LEU A 290 -13.46 -18.73 12.37
C LEU A 290 -12.81 -17.35 12.12
N ALA A 291 -12.81 -16.86 10.88
CA ALA A 291 -12.31 -15.54 10.55
C ALA A 291 -13.14 -14.42 11.22
N GLY A 292 -14.47 -14.56 11.24
CA GLY A 292 -15.38 -13.64 11.91
C GLY A 292 -15.19 -13.61 13.43
N SER A 293 -15.00 -14.77 14.06
CA SER A 293 -14.76 -14.86 15.50
C SER A 293 -13.41 -14.27 15.90
N ALA A 294 -12.36 -14.49 15.08
CA ALA A 294 -11.04 -13.89 15.28
C ALA A 294 -11.09 -12.36 15.20
N LEU A 295 -11.82 -11.82 14.21
CA LEU A 295 -12.07 -10.39 14.08
C LEU A 295 -12.88 -9.84 15.27
N ALA A 296 -13.99 -10.50 15.63
CA ALA A 296 -14.84 -10.07 16.73
C ALA A 296 -14.11 -10.08 18.08
N GLY A 297 -13.31 -11.11 18.35
CA GLY A 297 -12.49 -11.20 19.54
C GLY A 297 -11.50 -10.03 19.62
N ARG A 298 -10.86 -9.70 18.50
CA ARG A 298 -9.91 -8.58 18.43
C ARG A 298 -10.57 -7.22 18.60
N LEU A 299 -11.69 -6.97 17.91
CA LEU A 299 -12.45 -5.73 18.03
C LEU A 299 -13.06 -5.57 19.43
N LYS A 300 -13.48 -6.66 20.08
CA LYS A 300 -13.95 -6.63 21.47
C LYS A 300 -12.86 -6.26 22.45
N ALA A 301 -11.64 -6.75 22.23
CA ALA A 301 -10.47 -6.35 23.01
C ALA A 301 -10.14 -4.85 22.83
N GLN A 302 -10.26 -4.35 21.60
CA GLN A 302 -10.07 -2.93 21.30
C GLN A 302 -11.18 -2.07 21.92
N TYR A 303 -12.42 -2.49 21.85
CA TYR A 303 -13.58 -1.84 22.47
C TYR A 303 -13.46 -1.74 23.99
N ARG A 304 -12.86 -2.74 24.64
CA ARG A 304 -12.56 -2.74 26.09
C ARG A 304 -11.37 -1.89 26.50
N GLY A 305 -10.74 -1.18 25.57
CA GLY A 305 -9.60 -0.30 25.85
C GLY A 305 -8.28 -1.02 26.10
N GLN A 306 -8.16 -2.32 25.83
CA GLN A 306 -6.93 -3.09 26.07
C GLN A 306 -5.72 -2.57 25.28
N ASN A 307 -5.94 -1.75 24.25
CA ASN A 307 -4.85 -1.09 23.51
C ASN A 307 -4.30 0.15 24.23
N LEU A 308 -5.11 0.80 25.07
CA LEU A 308 -4.72 2.03 25.79
C LEU A 308 -3.81 1.73 26.98
N SER A 309 -3.98 0.56 27.63
CA SER A 309 -3.20 0.18 28.82
C SER A 309 -1.74 -0.17 28.52
N TRP A 310 -1.40 -0.51 27.26
CA TRP A 310 -0.04 -0.87 26.88
C TRP A 310 0.82 0.34 26.49
N ALA A 311 0.20 1.45 26.06
CA ALA A 311 0.90 2.72 25.84
C ALA A 311 1.40 3.36 27.15
N SER A 312 0.79 2.99 28.28
CA SER A 312 1.17 3.46 29.61
C SER A 312 2.07 2.52 30.41
N SER A 313 2.43 1.35 29.86
CA SER A 313 3.42 0.48 30.47
C SER A 313 4.74 1.22 30.49
N ARG A 314 5.04 1.78 31.67
CA ARG A 314 6.29 2.43 32.09
C ARG A 314 7.42 2.12 31.12
N ASP A 315 7.72 3.04 30.23
CA ASP A 315 9.04 3.12 29.65
C ASP A 315 10.01 3.16 30.84
N LYS A 316 10.68 2.02 31.13
CA LYS A 316 11.86 2.05 31.98
C LYS A 316 12.68 3.22 31.45
N PRO A 317 13.19 4.09 32.33
CA PRO A 317 14.08 5.16 31.88
C PRO A 317 15.09 4.50 30.95
N ILE A 318 15.06 4.91 29.70
CA ILE A 318 16.00 4.39 28.70
C ILE A 318 17.35 4.82 29.25
N GLU A 319 18.07 3.88 29.86
CA GLU A 319 19.50 4.09 30.08
C GLU A 319 20.03 4.60 28.74
N ARG A 320 20.62 5.77 28.78
CA ARG A 320 21.26 6.41 27.64
C ARG A 320 22.45 5.55 27.19
N GLY A 321 22.16 4.32 26.76
CA GLY A 321 23.11 3.46 26.11
C GLY A 321 23.60 4.19 24.86
N GLY A 322 24.89 4.34 24.71
CA GLY A 322 25.57 5.11 23.70
C GLY A 322 25.08 4.79 22.29
N GLY A 323 24.06 5.52 21.85
CA GLY A 323 23.69 5.54 20.44
C GLY A 323 24.81 6.23 19.67
N TRP A 324 25.10 5.73 18.47
CA TRP A 324 26.02 6.42 17.56
C TRP A 324 25.58 7.89 17.43
N THR A 325 26.52 8.79 17.52
CA THR A 325 26.35 10.22 17.34
C THR A 325 27.08 10.63 16.09
N LEU A 326 26.42 11.42 15.24
CA LEU A 326 27.13 12.12 14.18
C LEU A 326 28.01 13.18 14.88
N ASN A 327 29.35 13.06 14.75
CA ASN A 327 30.31 14.01 15.36
C ASN A 327 30.24 15.43 14.75
N GLY A 328 29.06 15.84 14.29
CA GLY A 328 28.81 17.16 13.74
C GLY A 328 28.38 18.15 14.83
N SER A 329 28.98 19.33 14.86
CA SER A 329 28.59 20.44 15.72
C SER A 329 27.51 21.29 15.06
N GLY A 330 26.54 21.75 15.87
CA GLY A 330 25.52 22.70 15.44
C GLY A 330 24.14 22.13 15.14
N PRO A 331 23.13 23.01 14.96
CA PRO A 331 21.73 22.62 14.83
C PRO A 331 21.45 21.79 13.55
N PHE A 332 22.16 22.05 12.48
CA PHE A 332 22.01 21.30 11.23
C PHE A 332 22.33 19.80 11.42
N ALA A 333 23.49 19.50 12.01
CA ALA A 333 23.91 18.11 12.25
C ALA A 333 22.96 17.39 13.21
N ALA A 334 22.50 18.08 14.27
CA ALA A 334 21.54 17.54 15.24
C ALA A 334 20.20 17.20 14.56
N ILE A 335 19.72 18.01 13.62
CA ILE A 335 18.48 17.76 12.88
C ILE A 335 18.67 16.55 11.93
N VAL A 336 19.79 16.49 11.19
CA VAL A 336 20.08 15.34 10.31
C VAL A 336 20.13 14.03 11.12
N GLU A 337 20.81 14.04 12.26
CA GLU A 337 20.88 12.89 13.16
C GLU A 337 19.51 12.47 13.68
N LYS A 338 18.69 13.43 14.14
CA LYS A 338 17.33 13.19 14.58
C LYS A 338 16.49 12.56 13.48
N GLU A 339 16.53 13.13 12.25
CA GLU A 339 15.75 12.64 11.13
C GLU A 339 16.18 11.23 10.69
N LEU A 340 17.48 10.98 10.64
CA LEU A 340 18.02 9.66 10.29
C LEU A 340 17.60 8.60 11.33
N ARG A 341 17.69 8.93 12.63
CA ARG A 341 17.21 8.06 13.71
C ARG A 341 15.69 7.83 13.63
N SER A 342 14.93 8.87 13.32
CA SER A 342 13.47 8.78 13.15
C SER A 342 13.11 7.87 11.98
N LEU A 343 13.76 8.05 10.84
CA LEU A 343 13.56 7.26 9.63
C LEU A 343 13.84 5.77 9.87
N LEU A 344 14.97 5.43 10.48
CA LEU A 344 15.35 4.06 10.79
C LEU A 344 14.41 3.38 11.79
N ARG A 345 13.72 4.15 12.63
CA ARG A 345 12.72 3.65 13.59
C ARG A 345 11.31 3.54 13.02
N THR A 346 11.06 4.14 11.85
CA THR A 346 9.72 4.20 11.25
C THR A 346 9.57 3.13 10.17
N VAL A 347 9.34 1.88 10.61
CA VAL A 347 9.17 0.72 9.72
C VAL A 347 8.14 0.94 8.62
N PRO A 348 6.93 1.53 8.86
CA PRO A 348 5.97 1.79 7.80
C PRO A 348 6.49 2.68 6.69
N LEU A 349 7.34 3.65 7.01
CA LEU A 349 7.93 4.54 6.03
C LEU A 349 8.98 3.82 5.17
N LEU A 350 9.85 3.03 5.81
CA LEU A 350 10.82 2.18 5.10
C LEU A 350 10.12 1.20 4.17
N TRP A 351 9.00 0.62 4.61
CA TRP A 351 8.17 -0.26 3.80
C TRP A 351 7.57 0.46 2.59
N ALA A 352 6.96 1.65 2.81
CA ALA A 352 6.39 2.46 1.75
C ALA A 352 7.40 2.84 0.66
N MET A 353 8.68 3.01 1.03
CA MET A 353 9.78 3.27 0.09
C MET A 353 10.25 2.00 -0.61
N SER A 354 10.25 0.87 0.08
CA SER A 354 10.79 -0.39 -0.44
C SER A 354 9.84 -1.09 -1.40
N VAL A 355 8.53 -1.04 -1.16
CA VAL A 355 7.51 -1.73 -1.99
C VAL A 355 7.58 -1.31 -3.46
N PRO A 356 7.61 -0.03 -3.84
CA PRO A 356 7.73 0.36 -5.25
C PRO A 356 9.03 -0.12 -5.89
N VAL A 357 10.15 -0.10 -5.14
CA VAL A 357 11.46 -0.58 -5.62
C VAL A 357 11.39 -2.06 -5.99
N LEU A 358 10.74 -2.87 -5.14
CA LEU A 358 10.56 -4.29 -5.43
C LEU A 358 9.58 -4.54 -6.56
N PHE A 359 8.52 -3.75 -6.61
CA PHE A 359 7.52 -3.88 -7.65
C PHE A 359 8.10 -3.55 -9.04
N VAL A 360 9.25 -2.88 -9.11
CA VAL A 360 10.05 -2.74 -10.35
C VAL A 360 10.29 -4.10 -11.00
N LEU A 361 10.52 -5.16 -10.24
CA LEU A 361 10.71 -6.51 -10.80
C LEU A 361 9.46 -7.02 -11.52
N VAL A 362 8.28 -6.67 -11.01
CA VAL A 362 6.99 -7.02 -11.62
C VAL A 362 6.76 -6.16 -12.85
N VAL A 363 6.94 -4.85 -12.73
CA VAL A 363 6.76 -3.89 -13.83
C VAL A 363 7.73 -4.19 -14.97
N ALA A 364 8.99 -4.42 -14.68
CA ALA A 364 10.00 -4.80 -15.66
C ALA A 364 9.64 -6.13 -16.38
N GLY A 365 8.93 -7.03 -15.70
CA GLY A 365 8.47 -8.29 -16.27
C GLY A 365 7.34 -8.14 -17.31
N VAL A 366 6.66 -7.01 -17.34
CA VAL A 366 5.63 -6.70 -18.36
C VAL A 366 6.28 -6.37 -19.72
N PHE A 367 7.50 -5.84 -19.70
CA PHE A 367 8.22 -5.53 -20.92
C PHE A 367 8.84 -6.80 -21.53
N PRO A 368 8.72 -7.02 -22.84
CA PRO A 368 9.32 -8.16 -23.50
C PRO A 368 10.85 -8.13 -23.32
N HIS A 369 11.43 -9.29 -23.03
CA HIS A 369 12.88 -9.44 -23.04
C HIS A 369 13.33 -9.32 -24.50
N SER A 370 14.02 -8.25 -24.82
CA SER A 370 14.67 -8.18 -26.12
C SER A 370 15.86 -9.14 -26.11
N SER A 371 15.75 -10.22 -26.88
CA SER A 371 16.91 -11.02 -27.25
C SER A 371 17.92 -10.11 -27.95
N SER A 372 19.01 -9.92 -27.30
CA SER A 372 20.34 -9.40 -27.63
C SER A 372 20.59 -8.34 -28.72
N ASN A 373 19.70 -8.06 -29.66
CA ASN A 373 19.98 -7.10 -30.74
C ASN A 373 18.85 -6.09 -31.04
N ASP A 374 17.65 -6.27 -30.51
CA ASP A 374 16.51 -5.36 -30.74
C ASP A 374 16.19 -4.49 -29.51
N MET A 375 17.21 -3.84 -28.92
CA MET A 375 16.99 -2.79 -27.90
C MET A 375 16.29 -1.53 -28.46
N ASN A 376 15.86 -1.56 -29.70
CA ASN A 376 15.04 -0.53 -30.33
C ASN A 376 13.53 -0.64 -29.99
N SER A 377 13.07 -1.77 -29.42
CA SER A 377 11.64 -2.01 -29.25
C SER A 377 10.98 -1.22 -28.11
N PHE A 378 11.68 -0.86 -27.03
CA PHE A 378 11.16 0.05 -26.00
C PHE A 378 12.28 0.69 -25.15
N PRO A 379 12.93 1.76 -25.65
CA PRO A 379 14.07 2.41 -24.95
C PRO A 379 13.66 3.04 -23.61
N TYR A 380 12.38 3.17 -23.34
CA TYR A 380 11.84 3.85 -22.15
C TYR A 380 11.56 2.92 -20.96
N ALA A 381 11.67 1.60 -21.12
CA ALA A 381 11.36 0.63 -20.07
C ALA A 381 12.22 0.88 -18.80
N PHE A 382 13.52 1.09 -18.97
CA PHE A 382 14.44 1.33 -17.88
C PHE A 382 14.13 2.63 -17.10
N PRO A 383 14.04 3.83 -17.75
CA PRO A 383 13.69 5.05 -17.04
C PRO A 383 12.29 5.01 -16.42
N LEU A 384 11.32 4.33 -17.02
CA LEU A 384 9.98 4.14 -16.45
C LEU A 384 10.00 3.30 -15.17
N CYS A 385 10.80 2.25 -15.11
CA CYS A 385 10.99 1.44 -13.91
C CYS A 385 11.60 2.26 -12.77
N VAL A 386 12.62 3.08 -13.06
CA VAL A 386 13.23 3.98 -12.07
C VAL A 386 12.24 5.04 -11.60
N ALA A 387 11.51 5.67 -12.52
CA ALA A 387 10.48 6.66 -12.19
C ALA A 387 9.38 6.09 -11.32
N TYR A 388 8.93 4.86 -11.61
CA TYR A 388 7.94 4.15 -10.81
C TYR A 388 8.40 3.93 -9.36
N ALA A 389 9.65 3.50 -9.16
CA ALA A 389 10.20 3.28 -7.82
C ALA A 389 10.18 4.56 -6.96
N LEU A 390 10.36 5.71 -7.60
CA LEU A 390 10.37 7.00 -6.91
C LEU A 390 8.98 7.50 -6.46
N LEU A 391 7.89 6.88 -6.92
CA LEU A 391 6.53 7.19 -6.43
C LEU A 391 6.38 6.94 -4.92
N GLY A 392 7.16 6.01 -4.36
CA GLY A 392 7.19 5.75 -2.92
C GLY A 392 7.64 6.93 -2.07
N PHE A 393 8.36 7.90 -2.66
CA PHE A 393 8.85 9.09 -1.96
C PHE A 393 7.81 10.19 -1.74
N THR A 394 6.67 10.15 -2.41
CA THR A 394 5.67 11.23 -2.34
C THR A 394 5.29 11.59 -0.90
N GLY A 395 5.10 10.59 -0.03
CA GLY A 395 4.77 10.80 1.38
C GLY A 395 5.89 11.43 2.21
N LEU A 396 7.15 11.18 1.83
CA LEU A 396 8.32 11.72 2.52
C LEU A 396 8.63 13.14 2.05
N PHE A 397 8.72 13.36 0.74
CA PHE A 397 9.07 14.67 0.18
C PHE A 397 8.02 15.74 0.44
N TYR A 398 6.74 15.41 0.32
CA TYR A 398 5.66 16.41 0.31
C TYR A 398 5.04 16.67 1.69
N ASN A 399 5.61 16.10 2.74
CA ASN A 399 5.16 16.34 4.11
C ASN A 399 6.33 16.35 5.12
N ASN A 400 7.29 17.21 4.89
CA ASN A 400 8.52 17.34 5.68
C ASN A 400 8.27 17.62 7.17
N LEU A 401 7.21 18.36 7.49
CA LEU A 401 6.86 18.74 8.86
C LEU A 401 5.90 17.76 9.54
N GLY A 402 5.31 16.83 8.80
CA GLY A 402 4.28 15.91 9.33
C GLY A 402 4.76 14.98 10.44
N ALA A 403 6.04 14.61 10.43
CA ALA A 403 6.64 13.77 11.47
C ALA A 403 6.90 14.51 12.79
N GLU A 404 6.93 15.86 12.77
CA GLU A 404 7.18 16.67 13.96
C GLU A 404 5.99 16.63 14.94
N GLY A 405 4.76 16.56 14.44
CA GLY A 405 3.56 16.56 15.27
C GLY A 405 3.55 17.73 16.25
N ALA A 406 3.36 17.47 17.56
CA ALA A 406 3.41 18.50 18.60
C ALA A 406 4.79 19.14 18.75
N GLY A 407 5.87 18.50 18.30
CA GLY A 407 7.24 19.04 18.34
C GLY A 407 7.43 20.27 17.46
N ILE A 408 6.49 20.56 16.53
CA ILE A 408 6.53 21.77 15.70
C ILE A 408 6.61 23.05 16.54
N GLN A 409 5.98 23.08 17.71
CA GLN A 409 6.08 24.23 18.63
C GLN A 409 7.51 24.49 19.06
N LEU A 410 8.26 23.43 19.37
CA LEU A 410 9.66 23.54 19.80
C LEU A 410 10.55 24.08 18.67
N LEU A 411 10.23 23.73 17.41
CA LEU A 411 10.94 24.27 16.24
C LEU A 411 10.73 25.79 16.12
N PHE A 412 9.50 26.28 16.33
CA PHE A 412 9.20 27.72 16.29
C PHE A 412 9.70 28.50 17.52
N LEU A 413 9.93 27.84 18.65
CA LEU A 413 10.54 28.42 19.84
C LEU A 413 12.07 28.39 19.81
N SER A 414 12.65 27.55 18.94
CA SER A 414 14.09 27.44 18.74
C SER A 414 14.62 28.67 18.00
N PRO A 415 15.85 29.14 18.31
CA PRO A 415 16.50 30.20 17.52
C PRO A 415 16.94 29.73 16.13
N THR A 416 16.74 28.45 15.82
CA THR A 416 17.14 27.86 14.52
C THR A 416 16.17 28.26 13.41
N PRO A 417 16.60 28.86 12.31
CA PRO A 417 15.74 29.20 11.19
C PRO A 417 15.09 27.94 10.59
N ILE A 418 13.82 28.02 10.19
CA ILE A 418 13.10 26.90 9.57
C ILE A 418 13.76 26.47 8.26
N ARG A 419 14.40 27.43 7.55
CA ARG A 419 15.24 27.14 6.38
C ARG A 419 16.30 26.09 6.68
N THR A 420 16.97 26.17 7.84
CA THR A 420 17.97 25.17 8.26
C THR A 420 17.34 23.80 8.49
N VAL A 421 16.13 23.76 9.03
CA VAL A 421 15.37 22.52 9.20
C VAL A 421 15.07 21.87 7.84
N PHE A 422 14.54 22.66 6.90
CA PHE A 422 14.26 22.15 5.55
C PHE A 422 15.55 21.71 4.82
N LEU A 423 16.66 22.46 4.97
CA LEU A 423 17.93 22.09 4.35
C LEU A 423 18.41 20.72 4.88
N ALA A 424 18.36 20.51 6.19
CA ALA A 424 18.77 19.24 6.80
C ALA A 424 17.91 18.06 6.34
N LYS A 425 16.58 18.25 6.29
CA LYS A 425 15.64 17.24 5.79
C LYS A 425 15.85 16.97 4.29
N ASN A 426 16.01 18.02 3.50
CA ASN A 426 16.25 17.90 2.06
C ASN A 426 17.56 17.18 1.74
N LEU A 427 18.62 17.36 2.54
CA LEU A 427 19.85 16.58 2.40
C LEU A 427 19.59 15.08 2.55
N LEU A 428 18.90 14.69 3.62
CA LEU A 428 18.55 13.29 3.86
C LEU A 428 17.66 12.72 2.74
N HIS A 429 16.65 13.49 2.32
CA HIS A 429 15.76 13.09 1.23
C HIS A 429 16.52 12.93 -0.09
N SER A 430 17.50 13.80 -0.38
CA SER A 430 18.34 13.70 -1.58
C SER A 430 19.18 12.43 -1.56
N VAL A 431 19.81 12.11 -0.43
CA VAL A 431 20.58 10.87 -0.28
C VAL A 431 19.69 9.64 -0.50
N LEU A 432 18.50 9.62 0.12
CA LEU A 432 17.56 8.52 -0.05
C LEU A 432 17.05 8.41 -1.49
N PHE A 433 16.78 9.54 -2.14
CA PHE A 433 16.34 9.56 -3.54
C PHE A 433 17.37 8.93 -4.46
N VAL A 434 18.66 9.29 -4.29
CA VAL A 434 19.77 8.70 -5.05
C VAL A 434 19.90 7.21 -4.77
N LEU A 435 19.83 6.80 -3.49
CA LEU A 435 19.94 5.39 -3.11
C LEU A 435 18.82 4.53 -3.71
N VAL A 436 17.57 5.02 -3.66
CA VAL A 436 16.43 4.29 -4.22
C VAL A 436 16.44 4.31 -5.74
N GLY A 437 16.81 5.43 -6.36
CA GLY A 437 17.01 5.50 -7.81
C GLY A 437 18.08 4.50 -8.28
N PHE A 438 19.20 4.42 -7.57
CA PHE A 438 20.27 3.46 -7.84
C PHE A 438 19.78 2.00 -7.65
N ALA A 439 19.11 1.71 -6.54
CA ALA A 439 18.56 0.36 -6.28
C ALA A 439 17.53 -0.05 -7.35
N ALA A 440 16.64 0.85 -7.73
CA ALA A 440 15.68 0.61 -8.80
C ALA A 440 16.35 0.40 -10.15
N GLY A 441 17.37 1.17 -10.46
CA GLY A 441 18.19 0.99 -11.66
C GLY A 441 18.89 -0.37 -11.69
N LEU A 442 19.51 -0.76 -10.57
CA LEU A 442 20.16 -2.07 -10.43
C LEU A 442 19.14 -3.22 -10.63
N LEU A 443 17.98 -3.15 -10.00
CA LEU A 443 16.93 -4.15 -10.16
C LEU A 443 16.38 -4.20 -11.59
N SER A 444 16.27 -3.04 -12.23
CA SER A 444 15.87 -2.97 -13.65
C SER A 444 16.91 -3.62 -14.55
N CYS A 445 18.20 -3.39 -14.30
CA CYS A 445 19.30 -4.05 -15.05
C CYS A 445 19.28 -5.58 -14.87
N LEU A 446 18.99 -6.07 -13.65
CA LEU A 446 18.89 -7.51 -13.40
C LEU A 446 17.75 -8.16 -14.20
N ARG A 447 16.70 -7.42 -14.52
CA ARG A 447 15.52 -7.95 -15.22
C ARG A 447 15.51 -7.67 -16.72
N LEU A 448 15.87 -6.47 -17.12
CA LEU A 448 15.84 -6.01 -18.53
C LEU A 448 17.19 -6.19 -19.25
N GLY A 449 18.26 -6.51 -18.50
CA GLY A 449 19.64 -6.40 -18.98
C GLY A 449 20.20 -4.99 -18.79
N VAL A 450 21.52 -4.84 -19.01
CA VAL A 450 22.19 -3.54 -18.87
C VAL A 450 21.88 -2.68 -20.10
N PRO A 451 21.19 -1.53 -19.91
CA PRO A 451 20.88 -0.66 -21.05
C PRO A 451 22.15 0.04 -21.58
N PRO A 452 22.12 0.59 -22.81
CA PRO A 452 23.22 1.39 -23.34
C PRO A 452 23.57 2.54 -22.39
N PHE A 453 24.82 2.92 -22.37
CA PHE A 453 25.30 4.02 -21.51
C PHE A 453 24.53 5.33 -21.71
N VAL A 454 24.06 5.61 -22.93
CA VAL A 454 23.21 6.77 -23.24
C VAL A 454 21.93 6.76 -22.43
N VAL A 455 21.24 5.62 -22.32
CA VAL A 455 19.97 5.50 -21.55
C VAL A 455 20.24 5.68 -20.05
N LEU A 456 21.38 5.19 -19.55
CA LEU A 456 21.79 5.42 -18.17
C LEU A 456 22.07 6.91 -17.91
N ALA A 457 22.79 7.58 -18.84
CA ALA A 457 23.11 9.00 -18.76
C ALA A 457 21.84 9.86 -18.83
N ASP A 458 20.91 9.54 -19.74
CA ASP A 458 19.61 10.22 -19.88
C ASP A 458 18.77 10.08 -18.61
N THR A 459 18.67 8.85 -18.06
CA THR A 459 17.94 8.60 -16.82
C THR A 459 18.59 9.34 -15.65
N GLY A 460 19.92 9.34 -15.55
CA GLY A 460 20.65 10.08 -14.55
C GLY A 460 20.41 11.59 -14.65
N ALA A 461 20.46 12.16 -15.85
CA ALA A 461 20.19 13.58 -16.09
C ALA A 461 18.74 13.96 -15.73
N TRP A 462 17.77 13.09 -16.07
CA TRP A 462 16.37 13.27 -15.64
C TRP A 462 16.23 13.24 -14.12
N LEU A 463 16.93 12.34 -13.41
CA LEU A 463 16.92 12.29 -11.94
C LEU A 463 17.50 13.58 -11.32
N VAL A 464 18.57 14.13 -11.90
CA VAL A 464 19.17 15.40 -11.47
C VAL A 464 18.18 16.56 -11.64
N PHE A 465 17.36 16.55 -12.68
CA PHE A 465 16.27 17.51 -12.87
C PHE A 465 15.11 17.26 -11.89
N ALA A 466 14.66 16.02 -11.73
CA ALA A 466 13.50 15.68 -10.91
C ALA A 466 13.71 15.95 -9.41
N LEU A 467 14.94 15.80 -8.92
CA LEU A 467 15.26 15.98 -7.49
C LEU A 467 14.91 17.40 -6.98
N PRO A 468 15.49 18.50 -7.53
CA PRO A 468 15.18 19.84 -7.02
C PRO A 468 13.72 20.23 -7.23
N CYS A 469 13.04 19.74 -8.27
CA CYS A 469 11.58 19.93 -8.43
C CYS A 469 10.82 19.31 -7.25
N ASN A 470 11.14 18.08 -6.88
CA ASN A 470 10.51 17.40 -5.73
C ASN A 470 10.82 18.09 -4.40
N LEU A 471 12.06 18.57 -4.20
CA LEU A 471 12.44 19.29 -2.99
C LEU A 471 11.72 20.63 -2.87
N ALA A 472 11.58 21.37 -3.96
CA ALA A 472 10.84 22.65 -3.98
C ALA A 472 9.34 22.44 -3.67
N ALA A 473 8.71 21.48 -4.36
CA ALA A 473 7.32 21.11 -4.13
C ALA A 473 7.10 20.61 -2.69
N GLY A 474 8.05 19.84 -2.16
CA GLY A 474 8.04 19.34 -0.79
C GLY A 474 8.00 20.43 0.27
N ILE A 475 8.79 21.49 0.11
CA ILE A 475 8.74 22.66 1.01
C ILE A 475 7.36 23.35 0.91
N ILE A 476 6.88 23.59 -0.31
CA ILE A 476 5.59 24.28 -0.54
C ILE A 476 4.45 23.49 0.13
N PHE A 477 4.34 22.19 -0.12
CA PHE A 477 3.26 21.37 0.45
C PHE A 477 3.38 21.22 1.97
N SER A 478 4.59 21.09 2.49
CA SER A 478 4.81 21.04 3.93
C SER A 478 4.36 22.29 4.67
N LEU A 479 4.35 23.45 3.99
CA LEU A 479 3.88 24.72 4.53
C LEU A 479 2.41 25.02 4.22
N THR A 480 1.85 24.48 3.12
CA THR A 480 0.48 24.78 2.69
C THR A 480 -0.55 23.77 3.14
N THR A 481 -0.22 22.49 3.06
CA THR A 481 -1.13 21.37 3.32
C THR A 481 -0.46 20.28 4.19
N PRO A 482 0.12 20.64 5.35
CA PRO A 482 0.76 19.66 6.21
C PRO A 482 -0.28 18.73 6.84
N TYR A 483 0.10 17.45 7.04
CA TYR A 483 -0.69 16.51 7.81
C TYR A 483 0.21 15.73 8.77
N ARG A 484 -0.33 15.37 9.94
CA ARG A 484 0.43 14.66 10.96
C ARG A 484 0.68 13.21 10.55
N ILE A 485 1.92 12.76 10.64
CA ILE A 485 2.30 11.35 10.46
C ILE A 485 2.31 10.67 11.84
N ASN A 486 1.58 9.56 11.97
CA ASN A 486 1.61 8.72 13.17
C ASN A 486 2.55 7.52 12.92
N PRO A 487 3.74 7.47 13.56
CA PRO A 487 4.74 6.43 13.29
C PRO A 487 4.29 4.99 13.55
N GLY A 488 3.23 4.81 14.33
CA GLY A 488 2.66 3.50 14.68
C GLY A 488 1.55 3.00 13.74
N ARG A 489 1.19 3.76 12.70
CA ARG A 489 0.13 3.39 11.75
C ARG A 489 0.67 3.34 10.33
N ILE A 490 0.24 2.34 9.56
CA ILE A 490 0.62 2.19 8.15
C ILE A 490 -0.18 3.16 7.26
N THR A 491 -1.41 3.45 7.66
CA THR A 491 -2.35 4.27 6.88
C THR A 491 -2.15 5.76 7.12
N ARG A 492 -2.43 6.57 6.09
CA ARG A 492 -2.40 8.03 6.19
C ARG A 492 -3.57 8.55 7.04
N PRO A 493 -3.35 9.61 7.83
CA PRO A 493 -4.42 10.27 8.58
C PRO A 493 -5.37 11.03 7.64
N ALA A 494 -6.56 11.35 8.17
CA ALA A 494 -7.53 12.20 7.50
C ALA A 494 -6.92 13.55 7.08
N GLY A 495 -7.22 14.02 5.86
CA GLY A 495 -6.65 15.22 5.26
C GLY A 495 -5.34 15.03 4.50
N ALA A 496 -4.73 13.84 4.53
CA ALA A 496 -3.55 13.55 3.72
C ALA A 496 -3.88 13.49 2.21
N GLN A 497 -5.13 13.29 1.85
CA GLN A 497 -5.57 13.20 0.45
C GLN A 497 -5.46 14.54 -0.28
N ALA A 498 -5.64 15.66 0.42
CA ALA A 498 -5.48 17.00 -0.16
C ALA A 498 -4.08 17.24 -0.75
N THR A 499 -3.05 16.56 -0.22
CA THR A 499 -1.70 16.59 -0.79
C THR A 499 -1.47 15.53 -1.86
N THR A 500 -2.26 14.47 -1.89
CA THR A 500 -2.03 13.30 -2.78
C THR A 500 -2.27 13.67 -4.24
N LEU A 501 -3.35 14.39 -4.56
CA LEU A 501 -3.64 14.78 -5.94
C LEU A 501 -2.61 15.74 -6.50
N PRO A 502 -2.27 16.88 -5.84
CA PRO A 502 -1.20 17.74 -6.31
C PRO A 502 0.16 17.04 -6.41
N ALA A 503 0.47 16.15 -5.46
CA ALA A 503 1.69 15.34 -5.50
C ALA A 503 1.73 14.42 -6.73
N ALA A 504 0.61 13.75 -7.03
CA ALA A 504 0.49 12.91 -8.21
C ALA A 504 0.61 13.72 -9.50
N LEU A 505 0.01 14.92 -9.56
CA LEU A 505 0.12 15.81 -10.72
C LEU A 505 1.57 16.26 -10.96
N ILE A 506 2.34 16.56 -9.90
CA ILE A 506 3.75 16.90 -10.04
C ILE A 506 4.55 15.69 -10.57
N GLN A 507 4.32 14.49 -10.03
CA GLN A 507 5.01 13.28 -10.50
C GLN A 507 4.65 12.97 -11.96
N LEU A 508 3.37 13.06 -12.31
CA LEU A 508 2.93 12.91 -13.71
C LEU A 508 3.51 13.99 -14.62
N GLY A 509 3.62 15.23 -14.13
CA GLY A 509 4.27 16.33 -14.85
C GLY A 509 5.74 16.06 -15.10
N LEU A 510 6.49 15.61 -14.07
CA LEU A 510 7.91 15.25 -14.19
C LEU A 510 8.11 14.07 -15.16
N LEU A 511 7.23 13.06 -15.08
CA LEU A 511 7.24 11.93 -16.00
C LEU A 511 6.87 12.39 -17.42
N GLY A 512 5.86 13.25 -17.56
CA GLY A 512 5.41 13.80 -18.85
C GLY A 512 6.51 14.62 -19.52
N VAL A 513 7.21 15.48 -18.80
CA VAL A 513 8.38 16.21 -19.30
C VAL A 513 9.48 15.23 -19.73
N GLY A 514 9.73 14.19 -18.91
CA GLY A 514 10.67 13.13 -19.26
C GLY A 514 10.32 12.47 -20.59
N LEU A 515 9.10 11.98 -20.73
CA LEU A 515 8.62 11.32 -21.94
C LEU A 515 8.62 12.26 -23.15
N LEU A 516 8.24 13.51 -22.97
CA LEU A 516 8.23 14.51 -24.03
C LEU A 516 9.64 14.76 -24.57
N VAL A 517 10.62 14.98 -23.69
CA VAL A 517 12.01 15.20 -24.07
C VAL A 517 12.56 13.97 -24.78
N PHE A 518 12.34 12.77 -24.27
CA PHE A 518 12.77 11.53 -24.93
C PHE A 518 12.12 11.37 -26.31
N TRP A 519 10.80 11.59 -26.43
CA TRP A 519 10.09 11.50 -27.69
C TRP A 519 10.61 12.50 -28.72
N LEU A 520 10.82 13.75 -28.30
CA LEU A 520 11.35 14.81 -29.17
C LEU A 520 12.76 14.46 -29.67
N CYS A 521 13.63 14.02 -28.79
CA CYS A 521 15.01 13.67 -29.14
C CYS A 521 15.06 12.41 -30.02
N TRP A 522 14.16 11.47 -29.81
CA TRP A 522 14.04 10.32 -30.70
C TRP A 522 13.57 10.72 -32.10
N SER A 523 12.59 11.62 -32.20
CA SER A 523 12.12 12.17 -33.49
C SER A 523 13.25 12.87 -34.26
N LEU A 524 14.14 13.56 -33.52
CA LEU A 524 15.33 14.24 -34.07
C LEU A 524 16.50 13.28 -34.33
N LYS A 525 16.33 11.96 -34.07
CA LYS A 525 17.37 10.93 -34.21
C LYS A 525 18.64 11.20 -33.41
N SER A 526 18.57 12.04 -32.38
CA SER A 526 19.71 12.41 -31.55
C SER A 526 19.63 11.73 -30.20
N ARG A 527 20.48 10.72 -29.97
CA ARG A 527 20.47 9.90 -28.75
C ARG A 527 21.03 10.60 -27.53
N TRP A 528 21.91 11.58 -27.69
CA TRP A 528 22.57 12.29 -26.60
C TRP A 528 21.92 13.63 -26.21
N LEU A 529 20.97 14.09 -27.00
CA LEU A 529 20.31 15.39 -26.79
C LEU A 529 19.48 15.46 -25.50
N PRO A 530 18.87 14.39 -24.94
CA PRO A 530 18.16 14.46 -23.67
C PRO A 530 19.04 14.92 -22.51
N VAL A 531 20.32 14.49 -22.45
CA VAL A 531 21.24 14.83 -21.36
C VAL A 531 21.39 16.34 -21.17
N PRO A 532 21.84 17.14 -22.18
CA PRO A 532 21.99 18.58 -21.99
C PRO A 532 20.65 19.29 -21.73
N ILE A 533 19.54 18.80 -22.30
CA ILE A 533 18.23 19.37 -22.03
C ILE A 533 17.85 19.20 -20.55
N PHE A 534 17.97 17.97 -20.01
CA PHE A 534 17.66 17.74 -18.61
C PHE A 534 18.61 18.47 -17.67
N LEU A 535 19.88 18.59 -18.00
CA LEU A 535 20.83 19.37 -17.21
C LEU A 535 20.48 20.86 -17.21
N ALA A 536 20.07 21.43 -18.35
CA ALA A 536 19.58 22.81 -18.42
C ALA A 536 18.32 23.01 -17.58
N LEU A 537 17.36 22.09 -17.68
CA LEU A 537 16.16 22.09 -16.83
C LEU A 537 16.48 21.94 -15.34
N ALA A 538 17.49 21.11 -15.00
CA ALA A 538 17.94 20.93 -13.63
C ALA A 538 18.50 22.21 -13.02
N VAL A 539 19.25 23.00 -13.80
CA VAL A 539 19.74 24.31 -13.36
C VAL A 539 18.58 25.24 -13.02
N GLY A 540 17.57 25.32 -13.91
CA GLY A 540 16.36 26.10 -13.64
C GLY A 540 15.60 25.62 -12.39
N ALA A 541 15.40 24.31 -12.26
CA ALA A 541 14.76 23.70 -11.10
C ALA A 541 15.53 23.94 -9.80
N PHE A 542 16.86 23.91 -9.84
CA PHE A 542 17.72 24.24 -8.71
C PHE A 542 17.54 25.68 -8.23
N PHE A 543 17.48 26.65 -9.15
CA PHE A 543 17.21 28.05 -8.79
C PHE A 543 15.82 28.21 -8.17
N VAL A 544 14.80 27.52 -8.69
CA VAL A 544 13.45 27.52 -8.11
C VAL A 544 13.49 26.96 -6.68
N TRP A 545 14.16 25.82 -6.47
CA TRP A 545 14.31 25.23 -5.15
C TRP A 545 15.02 26.16 -4.16
N MET A 546 16.13 26.79 -4.58
CA MET A 546 16.87 27.75 -3.76
C MET A 546 16.01 28.96 -3.37
N ARG A 547 15.20 29.46 -4.31
CA ARG A 547 14.26 30.54 -4.05
C ARG A 547 13.18 30.14 -3.04
N VAL A 548 12.56 28.98 -3.23
CA VAL A 548 11.54 28.44 -2.29
C VAL A 548 12.14 28.23 -0.90
N LEU A 549 13.37 27.71 -0.83
CA LEU A 549 14.08 27.51 0.43
C LEU A 549 14.41 28.86 1.10
N HIS A 550 14.77 29.88 0.35
CA HIS A 550 15.07 31.23 0.89
C HIS A 550 13.85 31.86 1.54
N TYR A 551 12.67 31.77 0.92
CA TYR A 551 11.43 32.33 1.44
C TYR A 551 10.70 31.42 2.43
N SER A 552 11.27 30.27 2.79
CA SER A 552 10.61 29.30 3.67
C SER A 552 10.43 29.81 5.11
N ASP A 553 11.34 30.65 5.62
CA ASP A 553 11.23 31.25 6.96
C ASP A 553 10.05 32.21 7.05
N ASP A 554 9.89 33.12 6.07
CA ASP A 554 8.81 34.10 6.05
C ASP A 554 7.46 33.39 5.91
N ASN A 555 7.36 32.43 4.96
CA ASN A 555 6.15 31.66 4.76
C ASN A 555 5.77 30.80 5.98
N ALA A 556 6.74 30.23 6.67
CA ALA A 556 6.51 29.44 7.87
C ALA A 556 6.00 30.33 9.02
N ASN A 557 6.60 31.52 9.20
CA ASN A 557 6.20 32.46 10.24
C ASN A 557 4.79 33.02 9.99
N GLN A 558 4.43 33.36 8.75
CA GLN A 558 3.08 33.80 8.39
C GLN A 558 2.02 32.73 8.68
N ARG A 559 2.37 31.45 8.59
CA ARG A 559 1.45 30.32 8.77
C ARG A 559 1.62 29.59 10.10
N LYS A 560 2.41 30.13 11.02
CA LYS A 560 2.81 29.50 12.27
C LYS A 560 1.63 28.91 13.04
N ASP A 561 0.59 29.71 13.29
CA ASP A 561 -0.56 29.31 14.09
C ASP A 561 -1.38 28.21 13.41
N SER A 562 -1.55 28.28 12.08
CA SER A 562 -2.24 27.26 11.32
C SER A 562 -1.45 25.93 11.26
N LEU A 563 -0.12 25.99 11.12
CA LEU A 563 0.78 24.85 11.16
C LEU A 563 0.71 24.13 12.50
N ILE A 564 0.83 24.90 13.59
CA ILE A 564 0.73 24.39 14.96
C ILE A 564 -0.65 23.74 15.17
N ALA A 565 -1.74 24.46 14.84
CA ALA A 565 -3.11 23.95 15.01
C ALA A 565 -3.34 22.65 14.22
N THR A 566 -2.83 22.54 12.99
CA THR A 566 -3.02 21.37 12.13
C THR A 566 -2.21 20.16 12.62
N LEU A 567 -0.94 20.36 12.97
CA LEU A 567 -0.04 19.26 13.37
C LEU A 567 -0.22 18.82 14.83
N MET A 568 -0.78 19.68 15.69
CA MET A 568 -1.11 19.33 17.07
C MET A 568 -2.44 18.62 17.23
N LYS A 569 -3.38 18.74 16.28
CA LYS A 569 -4.65 18.02 16.37
C LYS A 569 -4.38 16.54 16.63
N THR A 570 -4.71 16.09 17.83
CA THR A 570 -4.77 14.67 18.14
C THR A 570 -5.90 14.06 17.34
N ALA A 571 -5.57 13.11 16.47
CA ALA A 571 -6.58 12.34 15.75
C ALA A 571 -7.48 11.55 16.70
#